data_b95761468dc4cd6a0c428bdfb27a3e68
#
_entry.id   b95761468dc4cd6a0c428bdfb27a3e68
#
_cell.length_a   1.000
_cell.length_b   1.000
_cell.length_c   1.000
_cell.angle_alpha   90.00
_cell.angle_beta   90.00
_cell.angle_gamma   90.00
#
_symmetry.space_group_name_H-M   'P 1'
#
loop_
_entity.id
_entity.type
_entity.pdbx_description
1 polymer ?
#
loop_
_entity_poly.entity_id
_entity_poly.type
_entity_poly.pdbx_seq_one_letter_code
_entity_poly.pdbx_strand_id
1 'polypeptide(L)'
;LKNDATPAPLNYRGFPKSTCISVNHVVCHGIPGDKILDEGDILNIDVTVILDGWYGDTSRMYFVGEPSRKAKFLTKVTYECLWLGIETVKPGSTTGDIGHAIQTHAEKNGLSVVRDFTGHGLGKVFHAPPTILHYGQPKTGDVLEEGMIFTIEPMINSGKYDVKILSDGWTAVTRDKSLSAQFEHSIGVTSNGYEVFTNSPKGYTQPDYPI
;
A
#
# COMPACT_ATOMS: atom_id res chain seq x y z
N LEU A 1 18.61 17.04 -2.67
CA LEU A 1 17.35 17.42 -3.27
C LEU A 1 16.75 18.64 -2.55
N LYS A 2 15.66 19.23 -3.09
CA LYS A 2 15.16 20.57 -2.66
C LYS A 2 14.78 20.63 -1.17
N ASN A 3 14.54 19.49 -0.50
CA ASN A 3 14.19 19.40 0.92
C ASN A 3 15.11 18.41 1.67
N ASP A 4 16.34 18.22 1.18
CA ASP A 4 17.36 17.34 1.75
C ASP A 4 16.93 15.86 1.94
N ALA A 5 15.78 15.49 1.39
CA ALA A 5 15.30 14.11 1.36
C ALA A 5 15.84 13.36 0.14
N THR A 6 16.12 12.07 0.30
CA THR A 6 16.55 11.17 -0.77
C THR A 6 15.49 10.09 -1.04
N PRO A 7 15.32 9.65 -2.31
CA PRO A 7 14.40 8.54 -2.61
C PRO A 7 14.97 7.23 -2.09
N ALA A 8 14.20 6.53 -1.27
CA ALA A 8 14.61 5.26 -0.69
C ALA A 8 14.65 4.08 -1.69
N PRO A 9 13.74 4.00 -2.69
CA PRO A 9 13.75 2.89 -3.64
C PRO A 9 14.96 2.87 -4.57
N LEU A 10 15.55 4.04 -4.88
CA LEU A 10 16.62 4.14 -5.85
C LEU A 10 17.86 3.32 -5.42
N ASN A 11 18.20 2.32 -6.22
CA ASN A 11 19.27 1.34 -5.97
C ASN A 11 19.04 0.39 -4.78
N TYR A 12 17.87 0.46 -4.12
CA TYR A 12 17.54 -0.50 -3.08
C TYR A 12 17.43 -1.90 -3.68
N ARG A 13 18.35 -2.80 -3.29
CA ARG A 13 18.47 -4.17 -3.83
C ARG A 13 18.45 -4.23 -5.37
N GLY A 14 18.94 -3.16 -6.04
CA GLY A 14 18.99 -3.06 -7.49
C GLY A 14 17.75 -2.47 -8.16
N PHE A 15 16.76 -1.95 -7.41
CA PHE A 15 15.63 -1.24 -8.01
C PHE A 15 16.10 0.04 -8.73
N PRO A 16 15.74 0.26 -10.01
CA PRO A 16 16.42 1.25 -10.85
C PRO A 16 15.83 2.67 -10.81
N LYS A 17 14.76 2.91 -10.06
CA LYS A 17 14.00 4.17 -10.08
C LYS A 17 13.76 4.72 -8.67
N SER A 18 13.30 5.97 -8.59
CA SER A 18 13.10 6.69 -7.33
C SER A 18 11.73 6.48 -6.70
N THR A 19 10.77 5.93 -7.45
CA THR A 19 9.40 5.63 -7.02
C THR A 19 8.92 4.37 -7.73
N CYS A 20 7.88 3.71 -7.21
CA CYS A 20 7.17 2.69 -7.98
C CYS A 20 5.90 3.31 -8.60
N ILE A 21 5.59 2.91 -9.84
CA ILE A 21 4.35 3.29 -10.54
C ILE A 21 3.71 2.02 -11.09
N SER A 22 2.56 1.64 -10.53
CA SER A 22 1.88 0.39 -10.82
C SER A 22 0.54 0.67 -11.51
N VAL A 23 0.44 0.29 -12.80
CA VAL A 23 -0.71 0.64 -13.66
C VAL A 23 -1.62 -0.58 -13.85
N ASN A 24 -2.92 -0.42 -13.66
CA ASN A 24 -3.99 -1.39 -13.92
C ASN A 24 -3.79 -2.75 -13.22
N HIS A 25 -3.24 -3.74 -13.92
CA HIS A 25 -3.00 -5.10 -13.42
C HIS A 25 -1.64 -5.27 -12.74
N VAL A 26 -0.83 -4.22 -12.68
CA VAL A 26 0.40 -4.19 -11.87
C VAL A 26 -0.02 -4.01 -10.43
N VAL A 27 0.40 -4.95 -9.57
CA VAL A 27 0.05 -5.00 -8.16
C VAL A 27 0.91 -4.01 -7.36
N CYS A 28 2.23 -4.13 -7.49
CA CYS A 28 3.21 -3.27 -6.83
C CYS A 28 4.56 -3.34 -7.55
N HIS A 29 5.51 -2.51 -7.10
CA HIS A 29 6.90 -2.44 -7.59
C HIS A 29 7.01 -2.19 -9.11
N GLY A 30 5.99 -1.60 -9.73
CA GLY A 30 6.07 -1.22 -11.13
C GLY A 30 7.20 -0.23 -11.37
N ILE A 31 8.09 -0.55 -12.33
CA ILE A 31 9.23 0.30 -12.68
C ILE A 31 8.76 1.42 -13.59
N PRO A 32 8.89 2.70 -13.21
CA PRO A 32 8.58 3.83 -14.10
C PRO A 32 9.34 3.75 -15.43
N GLY A 33 8.63 3.85 -16.54
CA GLY A 33 9.17 3.74 -17.89
C GLY A 33 8.43 4.65 -18.88
N ASP A 34 8.56 4.33 -20.18
CA ASP A 34 8.03 5.15 -21.27
C ASP A 34 6.57 4.80 -21.65
N LYS A 35 5.88 4.00 -20.82
CA LYS A 35 4.45 3.71 -21.05
C LYS A 35 3.64 5.00 -21.02
N ILE A 36 2.97 5.28 -22.13
CA ILE A 36 1.96 6.34 -22.19
C ILE A 36 0.69 5.84 -21.51
N LEU A 37 0.16 6.65 -20.61
CA LEU A 37 -1.10 6.33 -19.93
C LEU A 37 -2.28 6.62 -20.83
N ASP A 38 -3.27 5.72 -20.80
CA ASP A 38 -4.50 5.84 -21.59
C ASP A 38 -5.67 6.33 -20.72
N GLU A 39 -6.64 6.96 -21.33
CA GLU A 39 -7.92 7.32 -20.70
C GLU A 39 -8.55 6.10 -20.04
N GLY A 40 -8.90 6.22 -18.78
CA GLY A 40 -9.46 5.12 -17.98
C GLY A 40 -8.43 4.26 -17.22
N ASP A 41 -7.13 4.50 -17.42
CA ASP A 41 -6.10 3.84 -16.60
C ASP A 41 -6.24 4.23 -15.13
N ILE A 42 -6.01 3.26 -14.24
CA ILE A 42 -5.81 3.49 -12.81
C ILE A 42 -4.35 3.19 -12.47
N LEU A 43 -3.75 3.97 -11.59
CA LEU A 43 -2.36 3.71 -11.19
C LEU A 43 -2.14 4.01 -9.72
N ASN A 44 -1.28 3.21 -9.12
CA ASN A 44 -0.68 3.49 -7.82
C ASN A 44 0.64 4.22 -8.04
N ILE A 45 0.89 5.26 -7.25
CA ILE A 45 2.20 5.91 -7.13
C ILE A 45 2.63 5.72 -5.69
N ASP A 46 3.77 5.06 -5.54
CA ASP A 46 4.38 4.69 -4.27
C ASP A 46 5.69 5.46 -4.10
N VAL A 47 5.79 6.16 -2.97
CA VAL A 47 6.87 7.10 -2.68
C VAL A 47 7.41 6.85 -1.30
N THR A 48 8.66 6.38 -1.23
CA THR A 48 9.41 6.30 0.01
C THR A 48 10.57 7.29 -0.01
N VAL A 49 10.71 8.05 1.05
CA VAL A 49 11.79 9.03 1.22
C VAL A 49 12.59 8.76 2.49
N ILE A 50 13.86 9.18 2.46
CA ILE A 50 14.73 9.21 3.64
C ILE A 50 15.04 10.66 3.96
N LEU A 51 14.71 11.09 5.18
CA LEU A 51 15.07 12.40 5.72
C LEU A 51 15.70 12.22 7.10
N ASP A 52 16.91 12.76 7.29
CA ASP A 52 17.68 12.64 8.54
C ASP A 52 17.83 11.18 9.04
N GLY A 53 17.90 10.23 8.09
CA GLY A 53 18.02 8.79 8.37
C GLY A 53 16.71 8.10 8.75
N TRP A 54 15.56 8.80 8.67
CA TRP A 54 14.24 8.22 8.87
C TRP A 54 13.53 8.00 7.55
N TYR A 55 12.82 6.86 7.45
CA TYR A 55 12.03 6.50 6.30
C TYR A 55 10.58 6.94 6.50
N GLY A 56 9.99 7.51 5.45
CA GLY A 56 8.56 7.78 5.36
C GLY A 56 8.04 7.17 4.07
N ASP A 57 7.01 6.33 4.17
CA ASP A 57 6.48 5.49 3.10
C ASP A 57 4.99 5.68 2.93
N THR A 58 4.55 5.87 1.68
CA THR A 58 3.12 6.06 1.38
C THR A 58 2.82 5.83 -0.09
N SER A 59 1.68 5.23 -0.38
CA SER A 59 1.20 5.10 -1.75
C SER A 59 -0.26 5.51 -1.91
N ARG A 60 -0.62 5.91 -3.13
CA ARG A 60 -1.98 6.35 -3.48
C ARG A 60 -2.36 5.95 -4.89
N MET A 61 -3.68 5.77 -5.07
CA MET A 61 -4.26 5.57 -6.40
C MET A 61 -4.55 6.90 -7.08
N TYR A 62 -4.40 6.90 -8.41
CA TYR A 62 -4.75 8.01 -9.30
C TYR A 62 -5.55 7.49 -10.49
N PHE A 63 -6.34 8.34 -11.10
CA PHE A 63 -7.10 8.05 -12.30
C PHE A 63 -6.59 8.90 -13.47
N VAL A 64 -6.59 8.30 -14.65
CA VAL A 64 -6.36 9.03 -15.90
C VAL A 64 -7.72 9.24 -16.57
N GLY A 65 -8.21 10.48 -16.52
CA GLY A 65 -9.56 10.79 -16.97
C GLY A 65 -10.64 10.00 -16.23
N GLU A 66 -11.56 9.38 -16.95
CA GLU A 66 -12.74 8.70 -16.39
C GLU A 66 -12.57 7.17 -16.40
N PRO A 67 -12.20 6.54 -15.28
CA PRO A 67 -12.04 5.09 -15.22
C PRO A 67 -13.40 4.37 -15.17
N SER A 68 -13.38 3.07 -15.49
CA SER A 68 -14.58 2.23 -15.45
C SER A 68 -15.19 2.17 -14.04
N ARG A 69 -16.51 1.90 -13.96
CA ARG A 69 -17.20 1.69 -12.67
C ARG A 69 -16.54 0.61 -11.82
N LYS A 70 -16.01 -0.45 -12.46
CA LYS A 70 -15.29 -1.53 -11.77
C LYS A 70 -13.98 -1.03 -11.16
N ALA A 71 -13.23 -0.18 -11.87
CA ALA A 71 -11.99 0.40 -11.38
C ALA A 71 -12.25 1.37 -10.20
N LYS A 72 -13.26 2.23 -10.30
CA LYS A 72 -13.68 3.11 -9.20
C LYS A 72 -14.09 2.32 -7.97
N PHE A 73 -14.88 1.26 -8.15
CA PHE A 73 -15.32 0.40 -7.06
C PHE A 73 -14.14 -0.28 -6.37
N LEU A 74 -13.20 -0.87 -7.15
CA LEU A 74 -11.99 -1.48 -6.62
C LEU A 74 -11.18 -0.46 -5.80
N THR A 75 -10.92 0.71 -6.36
CA THR A 75 -10.15 1.77 -5.68
C THR A 75 -10.80 2.20 -4.37
N LYS A 76 -12.12 2.40 -4.38
CA LYS A 76 -12.88 2.76 -3.18
C LYS A 76 -12.76 1.70 -2.09
N VAL A 77 -13.03 0.43 -2.42
CA VAL A 77 -12.96 -0.67 -1.44
C VAL A 77 -11.54 -0.86 -0.92
N THR A 78 -10.51 -0.67 -1.76
CA THR A 78 -9.11 -0.73 -1.31
C THR A 78 -8.79 0.36 -0.29
N TYR A 79 -9.28 1.58 -0.51
CA TYR A 79 -9.13 2.67 0.46
C TYR A 79 -9.87 2.36 1.78
N GLU A 80 -11.08 1.82 1.70
CA GLU A 80 -11.82 1.37 2.88
C GLU A 80 -11.07 0.26 3.63
N CYS A 81 -10.47 -0.70 2.92
CA CYS A 81 -9.63 -1.75 3.51
C CYS A 81 -8.46 -1.17 4.29
N LEU A 82 -7.75 -0.18 3.74
CA LEU A 82 -6.66 0.50 4.43
C LEU A 82 -7.14 1.06 5.77
N TRP A 83 -8.22 1.85 5.77
CA TRP A 83 -8.71 2.49 6.99
C TRP A 83 -9.26 1.50 8.01
N LEU A 84 -9.98 0.47 7.59
CA LEU A 84 -10.44 -0.59 8.49
C LEU A 84 -9.28 -1.33 9.16
N GLY A 85 -8.16 -1.53 8.45
CA GLY A 85 -6.93 -2.05 9.05
C GLY A 85 -6.33 -1.08 10.07
N ILE A 86 -6.20 0.19 9.72
CA ILE A 86 -5.65 1.25 10.59
C ILE A 86 -6.48 1.41 11.87
N GLU A 87 -7.80 1.38 11.78
CA GLU A 87 -8.72 1.54 12.92
C GLU A 87 -8.60 0.42 13.97
N THR A 88 -7.99 -0.73 13.63
CA THR A 88 -7.72 -1.79 14.61
C THR A 88 -6.48 -1.51 15.46
N VAL A 89 -5.63 -0.57 15.06
CA VAL A 89 -4.30 -0.33 15.66
C VAL A 89 -4.43 0.36 17.01
N LYS A 90 -4.01 -0.34 18.04
CA LYS A 90 -3.84 0.17 19.43
C LYS A 90 -2.96 -0.79 20.22
N PRO A 91 -2.38 -0.38 21.33
CA PRO A 91 -1.67 -1.30 22.21
C PRO A 91 -2.53 -2.52 22.62
N GLY A 92 -1.96 -3.72 22.50
CA GLY A 92 -2.63 -4.98 22.80
C GLY A 92 -3.46 -5.58 21.66
N SER A 93 -3.71 -4.87 20.55
CA SER A 93 -4.18 -5.48 19.30
C SER A 93 -3.05 -6.30 18.67
N THR A 94 -3.35 -7.08 17.65
CA THR A 94 -2.36 -7.91 16.97
C THR A 94 -2.27 -7.59 15.47
N THR A 95 -1.17 -7.97 14.83
CA THR A 95 -1.02 -7.84 13.37
C THR A 95 -2.09 -8.63 12.62
N GLY A 96 -2.58 -9.74 13.18
CA GLY A 96 -3.69 -10.53 12.63
C GLY A 96 -5.04 -9.81 12.69
N ASP A 97 -5.28 -8.91 13.65
CA ASP A 97 -6.49 -8.09 13.70
C ASP A 97 -6.55 -7.14 12.50
N ILE A 98 -5.40 -6.55 12.13
CA ILE A 98 -5.26 -5.70 10.93
C ILE A 98 -5.63 -6.51 9.68
N GLY A 99 -4.95 -7.64 9.46
CA GLY A 99 -5.17 -8.49 8.30
C GLY A 99 -6.60 -9.02 8.20
N HIS A 100 -7.18 -9.42 9.34
CA HIS A 100 -8.57 -9.90 9.38
C HIS A 100 -9.59 -8.84 8.97
N ALA A 101 -9.44 -7.61 9.45
CA ALA A 101 -10.33 -6.51 9.11
C ALA A 101 -10.29 -6.21 7.60
N ILE A 102 -9.09 -6.12 7.03
CA ILE A 102 -8.86 -5.90 5.60
C ILE A 102 -9.46 -7.01 4.77
N GLN A 103 -9.11 -8.27 5.06
CA GLN A 103 -9.58 -9.43 4.30
C GLN A 103 -11.10 -9.56 4.33
N THR A 104 -11.70 -9.42 5.50
CA THR A 104 -13.16 -9.53 5.67
C THR A 104 -13.89 -8.52 4.79
N HIS A 105 -13.41 -7.27 4.74
CA HIS A 105 -14.04 -6.24 3.93
C HIS A 105 -13.83 -6.48 2.42
N ALA A 106 -12.63 -6.81 2.00
CA ALA A 106 -12.33 -7.10 0.60
C ALA A 106 -13.17 -8.27 0.06
N GLU A 107 -13.18 -9.41 0.77
CA GLU A 107 -13.90 -10.61 0.35
C GLU A 107 -15.42 -10.43 0.39
N LYS A 108 -15.98 -9.70 1.34
CA LYS A 108 -17.39 -9.31 1.39
C LYS A 108 -17.81 -8.52 0.14
N ASN A 109 -16.90 -7.76 -0.45
CA ASN A 109 -17.11 -7.00 -1.68
C ASN A 109 -16.76 -7.78 -2.96
N GLY A 110 -16.49 -9.08 -2.87
CA GLY A 110 -16.16 -9.95 -4.01
C GLY A 110 -14.77 -9.67 -4.62
N LEU A 111 -13.88 -9.07 -3.83
CA LEU A 111 -12.49 -8.78 -4.18
C LEU A 111 -11.54 -9.73 -3.44
N SER A 112 -10.29 -9.78 -3.81
CA SER A 112 -9.28 -10.64 -3.17
C SER A 112 -8.08 -9.85 -2.67
N VAL A 113 -7.49 -10.32 -1.57
CA VAL A 113 -6.29 -9.73 -0.96
C VAL A 113 -5.05 -10.47 -1.45
N VAL A 114 -4.08 -9.75 -1.99
CA VAL A 114 -2.76 -10.30 -2.37
C VAL A 114 -2.05 -10.85 -1.14
N ARG A 115 -1.35 -11.99 -1.29
CA ARG A 115 -0.72 -12.73 -0.17
C ARG A 115 0.80 -12.74 -0.22
N ASP A 116 1.38 -12.37 -1.35
CA ASP A 116 2.83 -12.44 -1.60
C ASP A 116 3.59 -11.22 -1.09
N PHE A 117 2.88 -10.14 -0.74
CA PHE A 117 3.44 -8.89 -0.23
C PHE A 117 2.76 -8.47 1.06
N THR A 118 3.48 -7.69 1.86
CA THR A 118 3.09 -7.35 3.23
C THR A 118 3.47 -5.91 3.54
N GLY A 119 2.82 -5.29 4.49
CA GLY A 119 3.35 -4.15 5.21
C GLY A 119 4.50 -4.59 6.13
N HIS A 120 5.24 -3.64 6.63
CA HIS A 120 6.49 -3.88 7.34
C HIS A 120 6.78 -2.81 8.39
N GLY A 121 7.56 -3.18 9.39
CA GLY A 121 8.15 -2.22 10.31
C GLY A 121 8.99 -1.19 9.57
N LEU A 122 8.94 0.05 10.01
CA LEU A 122 9.56 1.21 9.39
C LEU A 122 10.23 2.08 10.47
N GLY A 123 11.17 2.92 10.08
CA GLY A 123 11.85 3.83 10.98
C GLY A 123 13.22 4.25 10.44
N LYS A 124 14.31 3.79 11.07
CA LYS A 124 15.67 3.96 10.54
C LYS A 124 16.12 2.81 9.62
N VAL A 125 15.24 1.86 9.38
CA VAL A 125 15.43 0.74 8.45
C VAL A 125 14.21 0.70 7.55
N PHE A 126 14.42 0.49 6.25
CA PHE A 126 13.33 0.51 5.26
C PHE A 126 12.31 -0.60 5.52
N HIS A 127 12.78 -1.83 5.69
CA HIS A 127 11.94 -2.99 5.97
C HIS A 127 12.45 -3.69 7.24
N ALA A 128 11.65 -3.68 8.28
CA ALA A 128 11.94 -4.27 9.59
C ALA A 128 10.72 -5.05 10.11
N PRO A 129 10.86 -5.87 11.15
CA PRO A 129 9.71 -6.37 11.90
C PRO A 129 8.90 -5.22 12.53
N PRO A 130 7.58 -5.42 12.76
CA PRO A 130 6.81 -6.60 12.45
C PRO A 130 6.41 -6.71 10.98
N THR A 131 6.04 -7.92 10.53
CA THR A 131 5.39 -8.14 9.23
C THR A 131 3.89 -7.93 9.37
N ILE A 132 3.32 -7.07 8.53
CA ILE A 132 1.88 -6.75 8.54
C ILE A 132 1.22 -7.47 7.36
N LEU A 133 0.64 -8.65 7.62
CA LEU A 133 -0.19 -9.34 6.64
C LEU A 133 -1.53 -8.60 6.46
N HIS A 134 -2.00 -8.49 5.21
CA HIS A 134 -3.31 -7.88 4.93
C HIS A 134 -4.45 -8.91 4.91
N TYR A 135 -4.19 -10.10 5.43
CA TYR A 135 -5.13 -11.21 5.63
C TYR A 135 -4.78 -11.97 6.90
N GLY A 136 -5.68 -12.75 7.43
CA GLY A 136 -5.39 -13.59 8.61
C GLY A 136 -6.55 -13.78 9.56
N GLN A 137 -6.22 -14.21 10.77
CA GLN A 137 -7.17 -14.48 11.85
C GLN A 137 -7.02 -13.43 12.96
N PRO A 138 -8.11 -13.00 13.60
CA PRO A 138 -8.02 -12.08 14.72
C PRO A 138 -7.25 -12.71 15.88
N LYS A 139 -6.58 -11.86 16.65
CA LYS A 139 -5.78 -12.23 17.83
C LYS A 139 -4.61 -13.16 17.53
N THR A 140 -4.03 -13.08 16.33
CA THR A 140 -2.83 -13.82 15.92
C THR A 140 -1.72 -12.87 15.48
N GLY A 141 -0.49 -13.41 15.38
CA GLY A 141 0.68 -12.61 15.01
C GLY A 141 1.27 -11.83 16.19
N ASP A 142 2.00 -10.75 15.86
CA ASP A 142 2.68 -9.93 16.86
C ASP A 142 1.69 -9.02 17.59
N VAL A 143 1.88 -8.87 18.91
CA VAL A 143 1.12 -7.91 19.73
C VAL A 143 1.67 -6.51 19.47
N LEU A 144 0.78 -5.56 19.19
CA LEU A 144 1.15 -4.17 18.97
C LEU A 144 1.45 -3.47 20.29
N GLU A 145 2.59 -2.79 20.33
CA GLU A 145 3.07 -2.05 21.49
C GLU A 145 3.25 -0.57 21.15
N GLU A 146 3.06 0.32 22.12
CA GLU A 146 3.32 1.75 21.98
C GLU A 146 4.74 2.00 21.46
N GLY A 147 4.88 2.88 20.46
CA GLY A 147 6.14 3.23 19.84
C GLY A 147 6.49 2.38 18.60
N MET A 148 5.76 1.30 18.30
CA MET A 148 5.92 0.58 17.04
C MET A 148 5.54 1.47 15.87
N ILE A 149 6.31 1.41 14.79
CA ILE A 149 6.06 2.12 13.52
C ILE A 149 6.11 1.09 12.40
N PHE A 150 5.09 1.07 11.54
CA PHE A 150 4.98 0.14 10.42
C PHE A 150 4.09 0.69 9.30
N THR A 151 4.11 0.04 8.13
CA THR A 151 3.19 0.35 7.03
C THR A 151 1.96 -0.55 7.08
N ILE A 152 0.81 -0.02 6.65
CA ILE A 152 -0.37 -0.78 6.26
C ILE A 152 -0.64 -0.41 4.81
N GLU A 153 -0.61 -1.42 3.91
CA GLU A 153 -0.54 -1.21 2.46
C GLU A 153 -1.31 -2.28 1.67
N PRO A 154 -2.60 -2.49 1.93
CA PRO A 154 -3.34 -3.58 1.30
C PRO A 154 -3.36 -3.47 -0.22
N MET A 155 -2.93 -4.55 -0.89
CA MET A 155 -3.06 -4.74 -2.33
C MET A 155 -4.29 -5.60 -2.59
N ILE A 156 -5.28 -5.04 -3.28
CA ILE A 156 -6.59 -5.64 -3.54
C ILE A 156 -6.78 -5.85 -5.03
N ASN A 157 -7.16 -7.07 -5.42
CA ASN A 157 -7.41 -7.44 -6.82
C ASN A 157 -8.90 -7.59 -7.11
N SER A 158 -9.31 -7.19 -8.32
CA SER A 158 -10.68 -7.40 -8.80
C SER A 158 -10.95 -8.81 -9.31
N GLY A 159 -9.94 -9.67 -9.33
CA GLY A 159 -9.97 -11.08 -9.68
C GLY A 159 -9.36 -11.95 -8.59
N LYS A 160 -8.50 -12.90 -8.95
CA LYS A 160 -7.80 -13.78 -8.00
C LYS A 160 -6.62 -13.07 -7.33
N TYR A 161 -6.24 -13.53 -6.16
CA TYR A 161 -5.11 -12.97 -5.40
C TYR A 161 -3.73 -13.36 -5.97
N ASP A 162 -3.66 -14.36 -6.82
CA ASP A 162 -2.39 -14.88 -7.35
C ASP A 162 -1.65 -13.84 -8.19
N VAL A 163 -0.36 -13.71 -7.93
CA VAL A 163 0.54 -12.79 -8.64
C VAL A 163 1.69 -13.53 -9.32
N LYS A 164 2.41 -12.83 -10.16
CA LYS A 164 3.70 -13.26 -10.73
C LYS A 164 4.63 -12.06 -10.85
N ILE A 165 5.92 -12.30 -10.66
CA ILE A 165 6.96 -11.30 -10.93
C ILE A 165 7.34 -11.39 -12.42
N LEU A 166 7.52 -10.23 -13.05
CA LEU A 166 8.01 -10.15 -14.44
C LEU A 166 9.51 -10.39 -14.52
N SER A 167 10.03 -10.49 -15.74
CA SER A 167 11.45 -10.77 -16.01
C SER A 167 12.40 -9.67 -15.56
N ASP A 168 11.89 -8.47 -15.24
CA ASP A 168 12.66 -7.38 -14.64
C ASP A 168 13.05 -7.63 -13.17
N GLY A 169 12.50 -8.70 -12.57
CA GLY A 169 12.77 -9.12 -11.21
C GLY A 169 12.03 -8.33 -10.12
N TRP A 170 11.21 -7.33 -10.50
CA TRP A 170 10.53 -6.42 -9.58
C TRP A 170 9.02 -6.34 -9.79
N THR A 171 8.60 -6.04 -11.01
CA THR A 171 7.19 -5.75 -11.33
C THR A 171 6.30 -6.96 -11.02
N ALA A 172 5.44 -6.84 -10.02
CA ALA A 172 4.43 -7.83 -9.68
C ALA A 172 3.13 -7.55 -10.43
N VAL A 173 2.57 -8.55 -11.09
CA VAL A 173 1.31 -8.42 -11.83
C VAL A 173 0.32 -9.52 -11.42
N THR A 174 -0.99 -9.24 -11.52
CA THR A 174 -2.01 -10.27 -11.34
C THR A 174 -1.89 -11.35 -12.42
N ARG A 175 -2.00 -12.64 -12.04
CA ARG A 175 -1.90 -13.74 -13.01
C ARG A 175 -3.04 -13.76 -14.03
N ASP A 176 -4.21 -13.34 -13.61
CA ASP A 176 -5.43 -13.30 -14.43
C ASP A 176 -5.64 -11.98 -15.18
N LYS A 177 -4.68 -11.05 -15.08
CA LYS A 177 -4.72 -9.70 -15.65
C LYS A 177 -5.88 -8.83 -15.12
N SER A 178 -6.46 -9.20 -13.99
CA SER A 178 -7.45 -8.37 -13.31
C SER A 178 -6.82 -7.08 -12.76
N LEU A 179 -7.63 -6.03 -12.57
CA LEU A 179 -7.17 -4.78 -11.98
C LEU A 179 -6.73 -5.02 -10.53
N SER A 180 -5.68 -4.30 -10.12
CA SER A 180 -5.19 -4.21 -8.76
C SER A 180 -5.18 -2.76 -8.29
N ALA A 181 -5.40 -2.52 -7.00
CA ALA A 181 -5.29 -1.22 -6.38
C ALA A 181 -4.59 -1.35 -5.02
N GLN A 182 -3.88 -0.29 -4.62
CA GLN A 182 -3.18 -0.22 -3.34
C GLN A 182 -3.27 1.20 -2.78
N PHE A 183 -3.42 1.30 -1.48
CA PHE A 183 -3.15 2.51 -0.71
C PHE A 183 -2.27 2.16 0.47
N GLU A 184 -1.47 3.11 0.91
CA GLU A 184 -0.54 2.88 2.01
C GLU A 184 -0.40 4.09 2.90
N HIS A 185 -0.26 3.81 4.19
CA HIS A 185 0.17 4.77 5.19
C HIS A 185 1.23 4.19 6.13
N SER A 186 2.17 5.07 6.55
CA SER A 186 3.02 4.82 7.71
C SER A 186 2.28 5.17 8.99
N ILE A 187 2.24 4.23 9.93
CA ILE A 187 1.44 4.27 11.15
C ILE A 187 2.33 4.15 12.38
N GLY A 188 2.09 4.98 13.38
CA GLY A 188 2.67 4.83 14.72
C GLY A 188 1.63 4.36 15.72
N VAL A 189 1.99 3.41 16.59
CA VAL A 189 1.15 2.98 17.73
C VAL A 189 1.35 3.96 18.87
N THR A 190 0.29 4.61 19.30
CA THR A 190 0.29 5.56 20.43
C THR A 190 -0.16 4.87 21.72
N SER A 191 -0.11 5.55 22.85
CA SER A 191 -0.53 5.00 24.15
C SER A 191 -1.99 4.49 24.20
N ASN A 192 -2.86 4.97 23.30
CA ASN A 192 -4.29 4.64 23.31
C ASN A 192 -4.89 4.40 21.92
N GLY A 193 -4.07 4.32 20.87
CA GLY A 193 -4.53 4.13 19.49
C GLY A 193 -3.41 4.21 18.48
N TYR A 194 -3.57 5.04 17.46
CA TYR A 194 -2.62 5.20 16.38
C TYR A 194 -2.45 6.65 15.95
N GLU A 195 -1.36 6.90 15.25
CA GLU A 195 -1.11 8.14 14.50
C GLU A 195 -0.76 7.79 13.05
N VAL A 196 -1.30 8.53 12.09
CA VAL A 196 -0.99 8.39 10.67
C VAL A 196 0.00 9.47 10.27
N PHE A 197 1.25 9.11 9.98
CA PHE A 197 2.32 10.05 9.67
C PHE A 197 2.24 10.62 8.25
N THR A 198 1.63 9.90 7.32
CA THR A 198 1.60 10.20 5.89
C THR A 198 0.27 10.75 5.39
N ASN A 199 -0.53 11.35 6.28
CA ASN A 199 -1.73 12.07 5.88
C ASN A 199 -1.39 13.19 4.89
N SER A 200 -2.26 13.39 3.89
CA SER A 200 -2.09 14.47 2.94
C SER A 200 -2.26 15.84 3.63
N PRO A 201 -1.27 16.75 3.54
CA PRO A 201 -1.45 18.11 4.06
C PRO A 201 -2.53 18.91 3.31
N LYS A 202 -2.95 18.43 2.13
CA LYS A 202 -4.05 19.01 1.33
C LYS A 202 -5.40 18.31 1.56
N GLY A 203 -5.48 17.34 2.47
CA GLY A 203 -6.69 16.56 2.75
C GLY A 203 -7.09 15.58 1.63
N TYR A 204 -6.18 15.23 0.73
CA TYR A 204 -6.44 14.23 -0.30
C TYR A 204 -6.59 12.85 0.33
N THR A 205 -7.67 12.17 0.02
CA THR A 205 -8.00 10.84 0.53
C THR A 205 -7.97 9.78 -0.58
N GLN A 206 -8.90 9.84 -1.50
CA GLN A 206 -8.99 8.95 -2.67
C GLN A 206 -9.31 9.78 -3.92
N PRO A 207 -9.04 9.27 -5.14
CA PRO A 207 -9.42 9.99 -6.35
C PRO A 207 -10.95 10.15 -6.45
N ASP A 208 -11.51 11.25 -7.05
CA ASP A 208 -10.74 12.22 -7.86
C ASP A 208 -10.17 13.33 -6.97
N TYR A 209 -8.86 13.59 -7.12
CA TYR A 209 -8.24 14.70 -6.40
C TYR A 209 -8.49 16.02 -7.15
N PRO A 210 -8.75 17.13 -6.45
CA PRO A 210 -8.84 18.44 -7.09
C PRO A 210 -7.47 18.82 -7.69
N ILE A 211 -7.48 19.23 -8.94
CA ILE A 211 -6.32 19.71 -9.71
C ILE A 211 -6.04 21.16 -9.36
#